data_f22ed8482f8cb8b4f6feedb133c7699b
#
_entry.id   f22ed8482f8cb8b4f6feedb133c7699b
#
_cell.length_a   1.000
_cell.length_b   1.000
_cell.length_c   1.000
_cell.angle_alpha   90.00
_cell.angle_beta   90.00
_cell.angle_gamma   90.00
#
_symmetry.space_group_name_H-M   'P 1'
#
loop_
_entity.id
_entity.type
_entity.pdbx_description
1 polymer ?
#
loop_
_entity_poly.entity_id
_entity_poly.type
_entity_poly.pdbx_seq_one_letter_code
_entity_poly.pdbx_strand_id
1 'polypeptide(L)' 'MKKHNFYAGPSIMSQYTIDNTIEAIRDFAGTGLSILEISHRSKEFVAVMDEVQALFKELLDIPEGYEVIF' A
#
# COMPACT_ATOMS: atom_id res chain seq x y z
N MET A 1 -3.36 -24.34 -1.11
CA MET A 1 -1.91 -24.06 -1.16
C MET A 1 -1.65 -22.91 -2.12
N LYS A 2 -0.82 -21.97 -1.72
CA LYS A 2 -0.52 -20.80 -2.54
C LYS A 2 0.44 -21.19 -3.67
N LYS A 3 0.12 -20.79 -4.88
CA LYS A 3 0.96 -21.05 -6.05
C LYS A 3 1.97 -19.92 -6.24
N HIS A 4 3.05 -20.22 -6.92
CA HIS A 4 3.97 -19.18 -7.39
C HIS A 4 3.33 -18.43 -8.55
N ASN A 5 3.47 -17.12 -8.54
CA ASN A 5 2.85 -16.26 -9.55
C ASN A 5 3.82 -15.17 -9.98
N PHE A 6 4.11 -15.12 -11.26
CA PHE A 6 5.02 -14.15 -11.86
C PHE A 6 4.34 -13.35 -12.97
N TYR A 7 3.04 -13.11 -12.84
CA TYR A 7 2.31 -12.31 -13.81
C TYR A 7 2.86 -10.88 -13.84
N ALA A 8 2.88 -10.30 -15.02
CA ALA A 8 3.23 -8.90 -15.19
C ALA A 8 2.13 -8.03 -14.60
N GLY A 9 2.45 -7.17 -13.66
CA GLY A 9 1.50 -6.36 -12.94
C GLY A 9 0.87 -7.11 -11.78
N PRO A 10 -0.26 -7.84 -11.98
CA PRO A 10 -0.80 -8.64 -10.89
C PRO A 10 0.18 -9.78 -10.61
N SER A 11 0.73 -9.78 -9.43
CA SER A 11 1.76 -10.72 -9.04
C SER A 11 1.43 -11.34 -7.70
N ILE A 12 2.36 -12.12 -7.17
CA ILE A 12 2.17 -12.72 -5.85
C ILE A 12 2.35 -11.66 -4.76
N MET A 13 1.51 -11.73 -3.73
CA MET A 13 1.67 -10.91 -2.53
C MET A 13 1.87 -11.83 -1.33
N SER A 14 2.58 -11.33 -0.32
CA SER A 14 2.75 -12.08 0.91
C SER A 14 1.41 -12.24 1.63
N GLN A 15 1.28 -13.29 2.43
CA GLN A 15 0.08 -13.51 3.23
C GLN A 15 -0.15 -12.36 4.21
N TYR A 16 0.92 -11.79 4.75
CA TYR A 16 0.85 -10.61 5.61
C TYR A 16 0.14 -9.45 4.90
N THR A 17 0.53 -9.16 3.65
CA THR A 17 -0.08 -8.08 2.87
C THR A 17 -1.56 -8.35 2.62
N ILE A 18 -1.91 -9.59 2.25
CA ILE A 18 -3.30 -9.96 2.00
C ILE A 18 -4.14 -9.79 3.25
N ASP A 19 -3.67 -10.30 4.39
CA ASP A 19 -4.42 -10.22 5.64
C ASP A 19 -4.63 -8.77 6.09
N ASN A 20 -3.62 -7.93 5.94
CA ASN A 20 -3.74 -6.51 6.28
C ASN A 20 -4.65 -5.76 5.31
N THR A 21 -4.67 -6.16 4.04
CA THR A 21 -5.59 -5.59 3.06
C THR A 21 -7.04 -5.93 3.40
N ILE A 22 -7.30 -7.16 3.85
CA ILE A 22 -8.64 -7.56 4.28
C ILE A 22 -9.12 -6.65 5.41
N GLU A 23 -8.28 -6.40 6.41
CA GLU A 23 -8.64 -5.53 7.52
C GLU A 23 -8.88 -4.09 7.08
N ALA A 24 -8.07 -3.59 6.14
CA ALA A 24 -8.26 -2.24 5.60
C ALA A 24 -9.57 -2.12 4.82
N ILE A 25 -10.01 -3.20 4.17
CA ILE A 25 -11.30 -3.22 3.47
C ILE A 25 -12.46 -3.20 4.47
N ARG A 26 -12.32 -3.86 5.61
CA ARG A 26 -13.35 -3.85 6.66
C ARG A 26 -13.48 -2.50 7.34
N ASP A 27 -12.37 -1.96 7.78
CA ASP A 27 -12.31 -0.68 8.47
C ASP A 27 -10.89 -0.15 8.38
N PHE A 28 -10.73 0.97 7.70
CA PHE A 28 -9.41 1.55 7.51
C PHE A 28 -9.08 2.51 8.64
N ALA A 29 -8.02 2.20 9.39
CA ALA A 29 -7.45 3.06 10.43
C ALA A 29 -8.47 3.59 11.45
N GLY A 30 -9.51 2.83 11.74
CA GLY A 30 -10.54 3.23 12.72
C GLY A 30 -11.49 4.30 12.22
N THR A 31 -11.52 4.56 10.92
CA THR A 31 -12.38 5.62 10.36
C THR A 31 -13.86 5.23 10.32
N GLY A 32 -14.18 3.95 10.47
CA GLY A 32 -15.53 3.45 10.26
C GLY A 32 -15.87 3.22 8.80
N LEU A 33 -14.90 3.41 7.91
CA LEU A 33 -15.07 3.22 6.48
C LEU A 33 -14.03 2.25 5.96
N SER A 34 -14.37 1.55 4.87
CA SER A 34 -13.41 0.75 4.12
C SER A 34 -12.41 1.65 3.40
N ILE A 35 -11.18 1.18 3.21
CA ILE A 35 -10.22 1.90 2.37
C ILE A 35 -10.77 2.12 0.95
N LEU A 36 -11.69 1.26 0.50
CA LEU A 36 -12.34 1.40 -0.81
C LEU A 36 -13.30 2.59 -0.86
N GLU A 37 -13.73 3.10 0.28
CA GLU A 37 -14.68 4.20 0.38
C GLU A 37 -14.03 5.54 0.70
N ILE A 38 -12.73 5.55 0.98
CA ILE A 38 -12.02 6.73 1.42
C ILE A 38 -11.45 7.49 0.23
N SER A 39 -11.66 8.81 0.24
CA SER A 39 -11.10 9.68 -0.79
C SER A 39 -9.57 9.65 -0.75
N HIS A 40 -8.95 9.66 -1.93
CA HIS A 40 -7.50 9.75 -2.04
C HIS A 40 -6.94 11.10 -1.54
N ARG A 41 -7.82 12.06 -1.25
CA ARG A 41 -7.45 13.35 -0.66
C ARG A 41 -7.65 13.41 0.85
N SER A 42 -8.18 12.34 1.45
CA SER A 42 -8.36 12.31 2.90
C SER A 42 -7.00 12.27 3.61
N LYS A 43 -6.99 12.75 4.85
CA LYS A 43 -5.77 12.73 5.66
C LYS A 43 -5.24 11.32 5.84
N GLU A 44 -6.13 10.37 6.04
CA GLU A 44 -5.77 8.95 6.26
C GLU A 44 -5.10 8.36 5.03
N PHE A 45 -5.61 8.66 3.84
CA PHE A 45 -5.02 8.15 2.60
C PHE A 45 -3.73 8.87 2.25
N VAL A 46 -3.67 10.18 2.46
CA VAL A 46 -2.44 10.95 2.25
C VAL A 46 -1.32 10.42 3.11
N ALA A 47 -1.62 10.08 4.38
CA ALA A 47 -0.63 9.48 5.26
C ALA A 47 -0.10 8.15 4.72
N VAL A 48 -0.97 7.31 4.13
CA VAL A 48 -0.56 6.06 3.49
C VAL A 48 0.37 6.33 2.31
N MET A 49 0.03 7.29 1.46
CA MET A 49 0.86 7.62 0.29
C MET A 49 2.22 8.16 0.71
N ASP A 50 2.28 9.01 1.72
CA ASP A 50 3.53 9.54 2.23
C ASP A 50 4.41 8.42 2.78
N GLU A 51 3.82 7.49 3.52
CA GLU A 51 4.54 6.34 4.05
C GLU A 51 5.06 5.43 2.94
N VAL A 52 4.24 5.15 1.92
CA VAL A 52 4.64 4.33 0.78
C VAL A 52 5.84 4.94 0.05
N GLN A 53 5.79 6.24 -0.21
CA GLN A 53 6.90 6.92 -0.86
C GLN A 53 8.17 6.88 -0.01
N ALA A 54 8.04 7.09 1.30
CA ALA A 54 9.17 7.01 2.22
C ALA A 54 9.78 5.62 2.27
N LEU A 55 8.94 4.59 2.30
CA LEU A 55 9.39 3.19 2.31
C LEU A 55 10.12 2.82 1.02
N PHE A 56 9.63 3.27 -0.14
CA PHE A 56 10.35 3.03 -1.40
C PHE A 56 11.72 3.67 -1.38
N LYS A 57 11.84 4.89 -0.88
CA LYS A 57 13.13 5.58 -0.78
C LYS A 57 14.08 4.84 0.15
N GLU A 58 13.59 4.37 1.28
CA GLU A 58 14.38 3.65 2.27
C GLU A 58 14.83 2.29 1.76
N LEU A 59 13.88 1.48 1.29
CA LEU A 59 14.15 0.08 0.92
C LEU A 59 14.99 -0.04 -0.34
N LEU A 60 14.87 0.89 -1.28
CA LEU A 60 15.64 0.89 -2.52
C LEU A 60 16.87 1.81 -2.45
N ASP A 61 17.09 2.45 -1.31
CA ASP A 61 18.21 3.37 -1.11
C ASP A 61 18.28 4.42 -2.22
N ILE A 62 17.15 5.08 -2.46
CA ILE A 62 17.02 6.07 -3.53
C ILE A 62 17.77 7.35 -3.14
N PRO A 63 18.74 7.80 -3.95
CA PRO A 63 19.51 9.00 -3.62
C PRO A 63 18.68 10.29 -3.77
N GLU A 64 19.16 11.37 -3.16
CA GLU A 64 18.55 12.68 -3.32
C GLU A 64 18.51 13.10 -4.79
N GLY A 65 17.47 13.83 -5.16
CA GLY A 65 17.26 14.28 -6.52
C GLY A 65 16.38 13.38 -7.35
N TYR A 66 16.02 12.20 -6.82
CA TYR A 66 15.09 11.28 -7.45
C TYR A 66 13.76 11.29 -6.71
N GLU A 67 12.68 11.20 -7.45
CA GLU A 67 11.33 11.19 -6.93
C GLU A 67 10.68 9.82 -7.13
N VAL A 68 9.82 9.44 -6.18
CA VAL A 68 8.95 8.25 -6.33
C VAL A 68 7.61 8.74 -6.85
N ILE A 69 7.19 8.23 -8.00
CA ILE A 69 5.88 8.57 -8.59
C ILE A 69 5.10 7.28 -8.88
N PHE A 70 3.79 7.41 -8.80
CA PHE A 70 2.88 6.30 -9.09
C PHE A 70 1.91 6.69 -10.19
#